data_db6ad19a08203c766f9f39fffa0c1868
#
_entry.id   db6ad19a08203c766f9f39fffa0c1868
#
_cell.length_a   1.000
_cell.length_b   1.000
_cell.length_c   1.000
_cell.angle_alpha   90.00
_cell.angle_beta   90.00
_cell.angle_gamma   90.00
#
_symmetry.space_group_name_H-M   'P 1'
#
loop_
_entity.id
_entity.type
_entity.pdbx_description
1 polymer ?
#
loop_
_entity_poly.entity_id
_entity_poly.type
_entity_poly.pdbx_seq_one_letter_code
_entity_poly.pdbx_strand_id
1 'polypeptide(L)'
;MKKLANFSSFHSTVVLAALVASLGLVGTTAAAVAQGVSDDDPELAFNGHCRECHAFDKGDNRIGPTLYGVVGRKAGTVPGFGYSESLKDSGITWNEKNLDQWITNPNAVVPGNNMGAIFSGLPDAKERAKIIAFLKGDTKKPVGK
;
A
#
# COMPACT_ATOMS: atom_id res chain seq x y z
N MET A 1 58.38 -33.88 15.59
CA MET A 1 58.44 -34.37 16.99
C MET A 1 57.02 -34.47 17.50
N LYS A 2 56.55 -35.72 17.65
CA LYS A 2 56.02 -36.32 18.90
C LYS A 2 54.79 -35.58 19.44
N LYS A 3 53.64 -36.17 19.75
CA LYS A 3 53.28 -37.57 20.04
C LYS A 3 51.76 -37.72 20.01
N LEU A 4 51.34 -38.86 19.56
CA LEU A 4 50.03 -39.52 19.75
C LEU A 4 49.70 -39.70 21.25
N ALA A 5 48.45 -39.69 21.60
CA ALA A 5 47.89 -40.55 22.62
C ALA A 5 46.37 -40.72 22.47
N ASN A 6 46.08 -41.83 22.07
CA ASN A 6 44.97 -42.78 22.17
C ASN A 6 44.52 -42.99 23.62
N PHE A 7 43.22 -43.24 23.85
CA PHE A 7 42.70 -44.22 24.83
C PHE A 7 41.17 -44.12 24.80
N SER A 8 40.47 -45.04 24.19
CA SER A 8 40.04 -46.35 24.70
C SER A 8 38.77 -46.30 25.54
N SER A 9 37.72 -46.75 24.93
CA SER A 9 36.71 -47.74 25.33
C SER A 9 36.38 -47.92 26.82
N PHE A 10 35.11 -47.77 27.15
CA PHE A 10 34.45 -48.66 28.10
C PHE A 10 32.97 -48.89 27.74
N HIS A 11 32.69 -50.16 27.60
CA HIS A 11 31.34 -50.76 27.51
C HIS A 11 30.67 -50.70 28.89
N SER A 12 29.41 -50.50 28.99
CA SER A 12 28.55 -51.29 29.84
C SER A 12 27.08 -51.08 29.56
N THR A 13 26.49 -52.12 29.22
CA THR A 13 25.08 -52.49 29.11
C THR A 13 24.34 -52.31 30.43
N VAL A 14 23.18 -51.66 30.47
CA VAL A 14 22.04 -52.07 31.30
C VAL A 14 20.73 -51.71 30.61
N VAL A 15 19.97 -52.75 30.38
CA VAL A 15 18.59 -52.70 29.94
C VAL A 15 17.71 -52.41 31.15
N LEU A 16 16.82 -51.43 31.06
CA LEU A 16 15.61 -51.47 31.86
C LEU A 16 14.45 -50.78 31.11
N ALA A 17 13.46 -51.57 30.83
CA ALA A 17 12.21 -51.18 30.24
C ALA A 17 11.42 -50.34 31.26
N ALA A 18 10.92 -49.19 30.80
CA ALA A 18 9.80 -48.53 31.46
C ALA A 18 8.84 -48.00 30.39
N LEU A 19 7.71 -48.63 30.33
CA LEU A 19 6.49 -48.16 29.64
C LEU A 19 6.08 -46.82 30.24
N VAL A 20 6.11 -45.77 29.45
CA VAL A 20 5.44 -44.51 29.81
C VAL A 20 4.48 -44.16 28.70
N ALA A 21 3.21 -44.14 29.07
CA ALA A 21 2.06 -43.82 28.24
C ALA A 21 2.28 -42.45 27.55
N SER A 22 2.27 -42.50 26.24
CA SER A 22 2.28 -41.30 25.40
C SER A 22 0.91 -40.63 25.46
N LEU A 23 0.75 -39.61 26.28
CA LEU A 23 -0.32 -38.63 26.14
C LEU A 23 -0.02 -37.84 24.87
N GLY A 24 -0.81 -38.10 23.82
CA GLY A 24 -0.73 -37.37 22.56
C GLY A 24 -1.06 -35.90 22.78
N LEU A 25 -0.04 -35.07 22.78
CA LEU A 25 -0.21 -33.63 22.64
C LEU A 25 -0.50 -33.37 21.18
N VAL A 26 -1.80 -33.28 20.85
CA VAL A 26 -2.24 -32.78 19.53
C VAL A 26 -1.86 -31.32 19.48
N GLY A 27 -0.66 -31.04 18.98
CA GLY A 27 -0.22 -29.69 18.65
C GLY A 27 -1.06 -29.19 17.49
N THR A 28 -2.09 -28.42 17.77
CA THR A 28 -2.75 -27.59 16.75
C THR A 28 -1.73 -26.55 16.29
N THR A 29 -1.03 -26.84 15.21
CA THR A 29 -0.28 -25.80 14.48
C THR A 29 -1.33 -24.83 13.92
N ALA A 30 -1.53 -23.72 14.62
CA ALA A 30 -2.21 -22.58 14.05
C ALA A 30 -1.38 -22.13 12.82
N ALA A 31 -1.81 -22.53 11.64
CA ALA A 31 -1.30 -21.96 10.41
C ALA A 31 -1.64 -20.46 10.46
N ALA A 32 -0.67 -19.64 10.80
CA ALA A 32 -0.77 -18.21 10.60
C ALA A 32 -0.94 -18.01 9.09
N VAL A 33 -2.16 -17.80 8.65
CA VAL A 33 -2.45 -17.28 7.31
C VAL A 33 -1.81 -15.90 7.26
N ALA A 34 -0.60 -15.83 6.71
CA ALA A 34 -0.06 -14.59 6.23
C ALA A 34 -1.05 -14.11 5.16
N GLN A 35 -1.88 -13.13 5.51
CA GLN A 35 -2.69 -12.41 4.54
C GLN A 35 -1.69 -11.65 3.68
N GLY A 36 -1.26 -12.29 2.59
CA GLY A 36 -0.43 -11.66 1.58
C GLY A 36 -1.21 -10.46 1.06
N VAL A 37 -0.63 -9.29 1.24
CA VAL A 37 -1.10 -8.09 0.57
C VAL A 37 -1.03 -8.41 -0.92
N SER A 38 -2.17 -8.44 -1.60
CA SER A 38 -2.16 -8.77 -3.03
C SER A 38 -1.69 -7.54 -3.81
N ASP A 39 -0.93 -7.75 -4.89
CA ASP A 39 -0.51 -6.68 -5.81
C ASP A 39 -1.71 -5.93 -6.43
N ASP A 40 -2.92 -6.45 -6.25
CA ASP A 40 -4.17 -5.86 -6.72
C ASP A 40 -4.87 -4.98 -5.67
N ASP A 41 -4.23 -4.67 -4.54
CA ASP A 41 -4.81 -3.83 -3.50
C ASP A 41 -4.85 -2.35 -3.94
N PRO A 42 -6.05 -1.73 -4.06
CA PRO A 42 -6.20 -0.32 -4.42
C PRO A 42 -5.54 0.65 -3.43
N GLU A 43 -5.52 0.33 -2.14
CA GLU A 43 -4.87 1.16 -1.12
C GLU A 43 -3.35 1.16 -1.30
N LEU A 44 -2.75 0.03 -1.67
CA LEU A 44 -1.32 -0.03 -1.97
C LEU A 44 -0.96 0.83 -3.18
N ALA A 45 -1.75 0.78 -4.24
CA ALA A 45 -1.51 1.61 -5.41
C ALA A 45 -1.59 3.10 -5.06
N PHE A 46 -2.58 3.52 -4.26
CA PHE A 46 -2.67 4.88 -3.75
C PHE A 46 -1.45 5.26 -2.90
N ASN A 47 -1.06 4.39 -1.97
CA ASN A 47 0.08 4.63 -1.08
C ASN A 47 1.40 4.72 -1.85
N GLY A 48 1.58 3.91 -2.88
CA GLY A 48 2.80 3.90 -3.69
C GLY A 48 2.96 5.10 -4.63
N HIS A 49 1.86 5.69 -5.09
CA HIS A 49 1.91 6.70 -6.14
C HIS A 49 1.39 8.09 -5.73
N CYS A 50 0.55 8.18 -4.71
CA CYS A 50 -0.16 9.41 -4.39
C CYS A 50 0.16 9.95 -2.98
N ARG A 51 0.43 9.06 -2.02
CA ARG A 51 0.50 9.40 -0.60
C ARG A 51 1.67 10.31 -0.22
N GLU A 52 2.71 10.35 -1.02
CA GLU A 52 3.82 11.28 -0.79
C GLU A 52 3.34 12.73 -0.82
N CYS A 53 2.43 13.04 -1.75
CA CYS A 53 1.95 14.41 -1.97
C CYS A 53 0.53 14.65 -1.45
N HIS A 54 -0.30 13.63 -1.32
CA HIS A 54 -1.71 13.73 -0.97
C HIS A 54 -2.07 12.90 0.26
N ALA A 55 -3.09 13.35 1.00
CA ALA A 55 -3.78 12.55 1.99
C ALA A 55 -5.17 12.15 1.49
N PHE A 56 -5.74 11.10 2.10
CA PHE A 56 -7.13 10.69 1.89
C PHE A 56 -8.04 11.05 3.07
N ASP A 57 -7.48 11.76 4.06
CA ASP A 57 -8.23 12.25 5.21
C ASP A 57 -8.87 13.61 4.90
N LYS A 58 -10.09 13.82 5.40
CA LYS A 58 -10.83 15.06 5.18
C LYS A 58 -10.07 16.26 5.76
N GLY A 59 -9.79 17.24 4.91
CA GLY A 59 -9.13 18.49 5.31
C GLY A 59 -7.60 18.39 5.48
N ASP A 60 -7.00 17.21 5.29
CA ASP A 60 -5.54 17.05 5.35
C ASP A 60 -4.91 17.45 3.98
N ASN A 61 -4.58 18.71 3.84
CA ASN A 61 -3.82 19.23 2.70
C ASN A 61 -2.32 19.10 2.98
N ARG A 62 -1.58 18.61 1.99
CA ARG A 62 -0.10 18.46 2.03
C ARG A 62 0.54 19.23 0.89
N ILE A 63 1.53 18.63 0.20
CA ILE A 63 2.07 19.18 -1.06
C ILE A 63 0.95 19.31 -2.09
N GLY A 64 0.06 18.33 -2.15
CA GLY A 64 -1.20 18.35 -2.88
C GLY A 64 -2.42 18.48 -1.96
N PRO A 65 -3.60 18.78 -2.51
CA PRO A 65 -4.85 18.84 -1.73
C PRO A 65 -5.28 17.45 -1.27
N THR A 66 -6.11 17.40 -0.21
CA THR A 66 -6.76 16.15 0.17
C THR A 66 -7.55 15.56 -1.00
N LEU A 67 -7.43 14.24 -1.20
CA LEU A 67 -8.20 13.48 -2.17
C LEU A 67 -9.48 12.87 -1.60
N TYR A 68 -9.78 13.12 -0.31
CA TYR A 68 -11.05 12.68 0.27
C TYR A 68 -12.25 13.24 -0.50
N GLY A 69 -13.11 12.36 -1.01
CA GLY A 69 -14.29 12.75 -1.79
C GLY A 69 -13.95 13.50 -3.08
N VAL A 70 -12.84 13.15 -3.74
CA VAL A 70 -12.44 13.81 -4.99
C VAL A 70 -13.40 13.50 -6.13
N VAL A 71 -13.94 12.29 -6.22
CA VAL A 71 -14.92 11.92 -7.24
C VAL A 71 -16.22 12.71 -7.02
N GLY A 72 -16.68 13.38 -8.04
CA GLY A 72 -17.84 14.30 -8.00
C GLY A 72 -17.51 15.72 -7.54
N ARG A 73 -16.26 16.00 -7.10
CA ARG A 73 -15.84 17.32 -6.64
C ARG A 73 -15.36 18.19 -7.81
N LYS A 74 -15.72 19.49 -7.76
CA LYS A 74 -15.18 20.46 -8.72
C LYS A 74 -13.69 20.67 -8.50
N ALA A 75 -12.90 20.73 -9.57
CA ALA A 75 -11.48 20.99 -9.52
C ALA A 75 -11.19 22.38 -8.88
N GLY A 76 -10.08 22.47 -8.17
CA GLY A 76 -9.65 23.74 -7.57
C GLY A 76 -10.45 24.21 -6.36
N THR A 77 -11.29 23.36 -5.72
CA THR A 77 -12.26 23.81 -4.69
C THR A 77 -11.99 23.33 -3.27
N VAL A 78 -10.89 22.60 -3.01
CA VAL A 78 -10.57 22.23 -1.61
C VAL A 78 -10.21 23.48 -0.82
N PRO A 79 -10.88 23.73 0.32
CA PRO A 79 -10.60 24.90 1.14
C PRO A 79 -9.14 24.92 1.65
N GLY A 80 -8.54 26.10 1.67
CA GLY A 80 -7.20 26.32 2.22
C GLY A 80 -6.05 25.76 1.37
N PHE A 81 -6.31 25.26 0.16
CA PHE A 81 -5.25 24.81 -0.75
C PHE A 81 -5.02 25.81 -1.89
N GLY A 82 -3.73 26.10 -2.16
CA GLY A 82 -3.30 27.02 -3.21
C GLY A 82 -3.21 26.35 -4.59
N TYR A 83 -4.30 26.37 -5.34
CA TYR A 83 -4.32 25.87 -6.71
C TYR A 83 -3.77 26.87 -7.73
N SER A 84 -3.29 26.36 -8.88
CA SER A 84 -3.06 27.20 -10.06
C SER A 84 -4.37 27.80 -10.58
N GLU A 85 -4.31 28.97 -11.17
CA GLU A 85 -5.50 29.59 -11.81
C GLU A 85 -6.03 28.70 -12.93
N SER A 86 -5.14 28.10 -13.73
CA SER A 86 -5.53 27.16 -14.78
C SER A 86 -6.42 26.02 -14.29
N LEU A 87 -6.14 25.47 -13.09
CA LEU A 87 -6.97 24.40 -12.54
C LEU A 87 -8.28 24.92 -11.95
N LYS A 88 -8.30 26.10 -11.32
CA LYS A 88 -9.52 26.74 -10.81
C LYS A 88 -10.50 27.05 -11.95
N ASP A 89 -9.97 27.52 -13.07
CA ASP A 89 -10.75 27.96 -14.24
C ASP A 89 -11.07 26.81 -15.20
N SER A 90 -10.56 25.60 -14.94
CA SER A 90 -10.74 24.45 -15.82
C SER A 90 -12.20 24.00 -16.03
N GLY A 91 -13.07 24.34 -15.08
CA GLY A 91 -14.47 23.90 -15.10
C GLY A 91 -14.69 22.41 -14.87
N ILE A 92 -13.62 21.65 -14.58
CA ILE A 92 -13.68 20.19 -14.43
C ILE A 92 -14.42 19.82 -13.16
N THR A 93 -15.35 18.86 -13.26
CA THR A 93 -15.84 18.07 -12.14
C THR A 93 -15.23 16.67 -12.26
N TRP A 94 -14.54 16.23 -11.22
CA TRP A 94 -13.80 14.99 -11.25
C TRP A 94 -14.71 13.76 -11.36
N ASN A 95 -14.41 12.90 -12.30
CA ASN A 95 -15.02 11.59 -12.48
C ASN A 95 -13.93 10.59 -12.86
N GLU A 96 -14.25 9.29 -12.89
CA GLU A 96 -13.29 8.23 -13.16
C GLU A 96 -12.53 8.45 -14.49
N LYS A 97 -13.24 8.87 -15.54
CA LYS A 97 -12.66 9.05 -16.87
C LYS A 97 -11.64 10.19 -16.89
N ASN A 98 -11.99 11.36 -16.36
CA ASN A 98 -11.05 12.49 -16.36
C ASN A 98 -9.97 12.38 -15.29
N LEU A 99 -10.20 11.62 -14.20
CA LEU A 99 -9.15 11.24 -13.27
C LEU A 99 -8.12 10.31 -13.93
N ASP A 100 -8.54 9.35 -14.73
CA ASP A 100 -7.62 8.49 -15.48
C ASP A 100 -6.74 9.32 -16.43
N GLN A 101 -7.34 10.24 -17.17
CA GLN A 101 -6.60 11.16 -18.05
C GLN A 101 -5.64 12.06 -17.26
N TRP A 102 -6.10 12.58 -16.12
CA TRP A 102 -5.32 13.44 -15.23
C TRP A 102 -4.10 12.71 -14.66
N ILE A 103 -4.31 11.50 -14.13
CA ILE A 103 -3.22 10.69 -13.59
C ILE A 103 -2.27 10.22 -14.70
N THR A 104 -2.76 10.03 -15.92
CA THR A 104 -1.91 9.69 -17.06
C THR A 104 -0.96 10.85 -17.41
N ASN A 105 -1.47 12.07 -17.50
CA ASN A 105 -0.67 13.27 -17.77
C ASN A 105 -1.44 14.54 -17.37
N PRO A 106 -1.16 15.12 -16.21
CA PRO A 106 -1.88 16.33 -15.77
C PRO A 106 -1.76 17.51 -16.72
N ASN A 107 -0.60 17.69 -17.36
CA ASN A 107 -0.38 18.81 -18.28
C ASN A 107 -1.14 18.67 -19.61
N ALA A 108 -1.46 17.46 -20.02
CA ALA A 108 -2.31 17.23 -21.20
C ALA A 108 -3.78 17.60 -20.93
N VAL A 109 -4.23 17.51 -19.68
CA VAL A 109 -5.61 17.83 -19.28
C VAL A 109 -5.79 19.32 -18.98
N VAL A 110 -4.89 19.88 -18.17
CA VAL A 110 -4.88 21.30 -17.80
C VAL A 110 -3.44 21.82 -17.86
N PRO A 111 -3.02 22.43 -18.95
CA PRO A 111 -1.70 23.04 -19.05
C PRO A 111 -1.47 24.09 -17.96
N GLY A 112 -0.26 24.12 -17.38
CA GLY A 112 0.10 25.08 -16.35
C GLY A 112 -0.45 24.78 -14.95
N ASN A 113 -0.91 23.55 -14.72
CA ASN A 113 -1.28 23.13 -13.38
C ASN A 113 -0.03 22.84 -12.50
N ASN A 114 -0.16 23.02 -11.19
CA ASN A 114 0.96 22.84 -10.26
C ASN A 114 1.40 21.36 -10.12
N MET A 115 0.48 20.42 -10.23
CA MET A 115 0.80 18.98 -10.11
C MET A 115 1.70 18.53 -11.25
N GLY A 116 1.43 18.97 -12.47
CA GLY A 116 2.22 18.61 -13.64
C GLY A 116 3.65 19.17 -13.66
N ALA A 117 3.99 20.04 -12.72
CA ALA A 117 5.36 20.50 -12.53
C ALA A 117 6.23 19.49 -11.77
N ILE A 118 5.62 18.62 -10.95
CA ILE A 118 6.30 17.67 -10.07
C ILE A 118 5.92 16.21 -10.32
N PHE A 119 4.85 15.96 -11.07
CA PHE A 119 4.35 14.64 -11.42
C PHE A 119 4.16 14.53 -12.94
N SER A 120 4.99 13.73 -13.57
CA SER A 120 4.99 13.55 -15.03
C SER A 120 3.86 12.65 -15.55
N GLY A 121 3.15 11.97 -14.64
CA GLY A 121 2.09 11.03 -14.95
C GLY A 121 2.44 9.58 -14.65
N LEU A 122 1.42 8.73 -14.63
CA LEU A 122 1.52 7.29 -14.40
C LEU A 122 1.02 6.55 -15.65
N PRO A 123 1.92 5.92 -16.45
CA PRO A 123 1.56 5.28 -17.71
C PRO A 123 0.80 3.96 -17.52
N ASP A 124 0.99 3.26 -16.39
CA ASP A 124 0.36 1.97 -16.15
C ASP A 124 -1.14 2.10 -15.91
N ALA A 125 -1.94 1.61 -16.84
CA ALA A 125 -3.40 1.68 -16.78
C ALA A 125 -4.00 0.84 -15.65
N LYS A 126 -3.35 -0.27 -15.25
CA LYS A 126 -3.83 -1.11 -14.15
C LYS A 126 -3.64 -0.40 -12.81
N GLU A 127 -2.47 0.20 -12.62
CA GLU A 127 -2.20 0.99 -11.42
C GLU A 127 -3.14 2.20 -11.31
N ARG A 128 -3.40 2.91 -12.40
CA ARG A 128 -4.38 4.00 -12.41
C ARG A 128 -5.79 3.54 -12.07
N ALA A 129 -6.22 2.39 -12.59
CA ALA A 129 -7.53 1.82 -12.28
C ALA A 129 -7.68 1.48 -10.79
N LYS A 130 -6.64 0.91 -10.16
CA LYS A 130 -6.60 0.65 -8.72
C LYS A 130 -6.69 1.95 -7.91
N ILE A 131 -5.90 2.96 -8.27
CA ILE A 131 -5.94 4.28 -7.63
C ILE A 131 -7.35 4.88 -7.71
N ILE A 132 -7.97 4.83 -8.89
CA ILE A 132 -9.32 5.37 -9.09
C ILE A 132 -10.36 4.59 -8.26
N ALA A 133 -10.26 3.27 -8.18
CA ALA A 133 -11.10 2.45 -7.33
C ALA A 133 -10.98 2.85 -5.85
N PHE A 134 -9.77 3.11 -5.37
CA PHE A 134 -9.53 3.63 -4.02
C PHE A 134 -10.19 5.00 -3.82
N LEU A 135 -10.00 5.93 -4.77
CA LEU A 135 -10.52 7.30 -4.69
C LEU A 135 -12.05 7.39 -4.74
N LYS A 136 -12.74 6.40 -5.29
CA LYS A 136 -14.21 6.30 -5.27
C LYS A 136 -14.77 6.09 -3.87
N GLY A 137 -13.94 5.74 -2.91
CA GLY A 137 -14.37 5.48 -1.55
C GLY A 137 -15.03 4.11 -1.36
N ASP A 138 -14.86 3.19 -2.29
CA ASP A 138 -15.32 1.82 -2.14
C ASP A 138 -14.55 1.10 -1.01
N THR A 139 -13.46 1.68 -0.56
CA THR A 139 -12.71 1.27 0.62
C THR A 139 -13.08 2.16 1.79
N LYS A 140 -14.07 1.75 2.57
CA LYS A 140 -14.55 2.44 3.78
C LYS A 140 -13.57 2.39 4.96
N LYS A 141 -12.28 2.19 4.73
CA LYS A 141 -11.29 2.12 5.81
C LYS A 141 -10.49 3.42 5.85
N PRO A 142 -10.49 4.15 6.96
CA PRO A 142 -9.55 5.26 7.13
C PRO A 142 -8.13 4.69 6.98
N VAL A 143 -7.36 5.31 6.10
CA VAL A 143 -5.94 4.99 5.96
C VAL A 143 -5.29 5.19 7.33
N GLY A 144 -4.80 4.11 7.93
CA GLY A 144 -4.42 4.02 9.34
C GLY A 144 -3.57 5.18 9.84
N LYS A 145 -3.88 5.57 11.06
CA LYS A 145 -3.03 6.42 11.91
C LYS A 145 -1.78 5.63 12.29
#